data_f10c647c9e2d51cd84e105d45ee79544
#
_entry.id   f10c647c9e2d51cd84e105d45ee79544
#
_cell.length_a   1.000
_cell.length_b   1.000
_cell.length_c   1.000
_cell.angle_alpha   90.00
_cell.angle_beta   90.00
_cell.angle_gamma   90.00
#
_symmetry.space_group_name_H-M   'P 1'
#
loop_
_entity.id
_entity.type
_entity.pdbx_description
1 polymer ?
#
loop_
_entity_poly.entity_id
_entity_poly.type
_entity_poly.pdbx_seq_one_letter_code
_entity_poly.pdbx_strand_id
1 'polypeptide(L)'
;NYPISNTSWAAPQASDPGYKVAFSVDADGKDIYTSDMTADQKYEAALQAALGFFEKAGCKVENGKVVSNPAGGKDTDAYAIEREALIPADGKGDHPSFMILTEASKALEKIGVHLIVTDLSDSTQLWDTIEADQADMFAAAWSATVDPDMYQIYFSGMDGKAAGGSNYMYDINDAELNKLILDARASLDQSYRKTMYRACLDIIVDWAVEVPVYQRQNAVIFSTERVNMDTVTPDITTFYGWLSEIQNVELN
;
A
#
# COMPACT_ATOMS: atom_id res chain seq x y z
N ASN A 1 -0.15 4.36 -6.75
CA ASN A 1 0.22 2.95 -6.99
C ASN A 1 -0.89 2.03 -6.52
N TYR A 2 -0.97 0.86 -7.13
CA TYR A 2 -1.83 -0.23 -6.67
C TYR A 2 -1.07 -1.16 -5.72
N PRO A 3 -1.73 -1.94 -4.86
CA PRO A 3 -1.09 -2.90 -3.94
C PRO A 3 -0.62 -4.17 -4.70
N ILE A 4 0.28 -3.97 -5.64
CA ILE A 4 0.91 -5.00 -6.47
C ILE A 4 2.28 -4.49 -6.94
N SER A 5 3.24 -5.39 -7.15
CA SER A 5 4.53 -5.00 -7.73
C SER A 5 4.34 -4.36 -9.12
N ASN A 6 4.96 -3.21 -9.35
CA ASN A 6 4.90 -2.51 -10.64
C ASN A 6 5.50 -3.34 -11.80
N THR A 7 6.31 -4.35 -11.48
CA THR A 7 6.90 -5.29 -12.46
C THR A 7 6.03 -6.52 -12.70
N SER A 8 4.93 -6.68 -11.97
CA SER A 8 3.99 -7.79 -12.18
C SER A 8 3.28 -7.65 -13.53
N TRP A 9 3.11 -8.77 -14.22
CA TRP A 9 2.35 -8.83 -15.47
C TRP A 9 0.87 -8.44 -15.32
N ALA A 10 0.32 -8.52 -14.10
CA ALA A 10 -1.05 -8.12 -13.78
C ALA A 10 -1.17 -6.65 -13.35
N ALA A 11 -0.05 -5.96 -13.08
CA ALA A 11 -0.07 -4.58 -12.62
C ALA A 11 -0.74 -3.64 -13.67
N PRO A 12 -1.65 -2.74 -13.24
CA PRO A 12 -2.16 -1.69 -14.11
C PRO A 12 -1.04 -0.79 -14.60
N GLN A 13 -1.06 -0.46 -15.88
CA GLN A 13 -0.06 0.39 -16.53
C GLN A 13 -0.72 1.70 -17.02
N ALA A 14 0.03 2.79 -17.00
CA ALA A 14 -0.46 4.08 -17.48
C ALA A 14 -0.90 4.07 -18.96
N SER A 15 -0.41 3.11 -19.74
CA SER A 15 -0.80 2.89 -21.14
C SER A 15 -2.09 2.08 -21.31
N ASP A 16 -2.62 1.50 -20.24
CA ASP A 16 -3.81 0.66 -20.34
C ASP A 16 -5.07 1.51 -20.53
N PRO A 17 -6.02 1.09 -21.38
CA PRO A 17 -7.29 1.79 -21.52
C PRO A 17 -8.03 1.88 -20.17
N GLY A 18 -8.47 3.09 -19.82
CA GLY A 18 -9.20 3.31 -18.56
C GLY A 18 -8.31 3.30 -17.30
N TYR A 19 -6.98 3.34 -17.45
CA TYR A 19 -6.08 3.45 -16.30
C TYR A 19 -6.44 4.66 -15.44
N LYS A 20 -6.50 4.44 -14.13
CA LYS A 20 -6.62 5.49 -13.12
C LYS A 20 -5.47 5.36 -12.12
N VAL A 21 -5.02 6.48 -11.60
CA VAL A 21 -4.10 6.48 -10.46
C VAL A 21 -4.90 6.08 -9.22
N ALA A 22 -4.44 5.09 -8.47
CA ALA A 22 -5.10 4.72 -7.23
C ALA A 22 -5.13 5.91 -6.24
N PHE A 23 -6.21 6.03 -5.47
CA PHE A 23 -6.42 7.10 -4.50
C PHE A 23 -6.39 8.51 -5.12
N SER A 24 -6.86 8.68 -6.34
CA SER A 24 -6.88 9.97 -7.05
C SER A 24 -8.28 10.57 -7.22
N VAL A 25 -9.31 9.94 -6.62
CA VAL A 25 -10.68 10.43 -6.65
C VAL A 25 -11.16 10.84 -5.27
N ASP A 26 -12.09 11.80 -5.23
CA ASP A 26 -12.77 12.23 -4.00
C ASP A 26 -13.88 11.25 -3.59
N ALA A 27 -14.58 11.56 -2.51
CA ALA A 27 -15.66 10.73 -1.97
C ALA A 27 -16.85 10.56 -2.93
N ASP A 28 -16.99 11.42 -3.94
CA ASP A 28 -18.02 11.35 -4.99
C ASP A 28 -17.52 10.66 -6.27
N GLY A 29 -16.26 10.18 -6.27
CA GLY A 29 -15.62 9.52 -7.42
C GLY A 29 -15.12 10.48 -8.49
N LYS A 30 -14.97 11.77 -8.19
CA LYS A 30 -14.41 12.77 -9.11
C LYS A 30 -12.90 12.87 -8.93
N ASP A 31 -12.19 13.10 -10.04
CA ASP A 31 -10.74 13.28 -10.00
C ASP A 31 -10.35 14.46 -9.11
N ILE A 32 -9.45 14.20 -8.15
CA ILE A 32 -8.91 15.21 -7.22
C ILE A 32 -7.92 16.12 -7.94
N TYR A 33 -7.16 15.56 -8.89
CA TYR A 33 -6.02 16.25 -9.50
C TYR A 33 -6.24 16.52 -10.98
N THR A 34 -5.81 17.71 -11.42
CA THR A 34 -5.70 18.05 -12.84
C THR A 34 -4.21 18.24 -13.22
N SER A 35 -3.90 18.17 -14.51
CA SER A 35 -2.52 18.22 -15.01
C SER A 35 -1.85 19.58 -14.80
N ASP A 36 -2.62 20.65 -14.64
CA ASP A 36 -2.17 22.04 -14.47
C ASP A 36 -1.98 22.45 -13.00
N MET A 37 -2.37 21.62 -12.05
CA MET A 37 -2.21 21.90 -10.62
C MET A 37 -0.73 21.90 -10.21
N THR A 38 -0.35 22.90 -9.41
CA THR A 38 0.91 22.93 -8.68
C THR A 38 0.92 21.90 -7.54
N ALA A 39 2.08 21.64 -6.94
CA ALA A 39 2.20 20.75 -5.79
C ALA A 39 1.33 21.23 -4.61
N ASP A 40 1.33 22.53 -4.33
CA ASP A 40 0.53 23.12 -3.24
C ASP A 40 -0.97 22.98 -3.52
N GLN A 41 -1.41 23.21 -4.76
CA GLN A 41 -2.81 23.00 -5.15
C GLN A 41 -3.24 21.55 -5.01
N LYS A 42 -2.38 20.61 -5.40
CA LYS A 42 -2.64 19.16 -5.21
C LYS A 42 -2.75 18.80 -3.73
N TYR A 43 -1.88 19.38 -2.91
CA TYR A 43 -1.90 19.16 -1.46
C TYR A 43 -3.20 19.67 -0.83
N GLU A 44 -3.63 20.88 -1.15
CA GLU A 44 -4.89 21.43 -0.64
C GLU A 44 -6.11 20.65 -1.17
N ALA A 45 -6.10 20.24 -2.43
CA ALA A 45 -7.16 19.40 -3.00
C ALA A 45 -7.26 18.04 -2.30
N ALA A 46 -6.13 17.43 -1.94
CA ALA A 46 -6.10 16.18 -1.17
C ALA A 46 -6.70 16.35 0.23
N LEU A 47 -6.43 17.48 0.92
CA LEU A 47 -7.03 17.76 2.23
C LEU A 47 -8.56 17.92 2.13
N GLN A 48 -9.06 18.59 1.09
CA GLN A 48 -10.49 18.73 0.86
C GLN A 48 -11.14 17.38 0.53
N ALA A 49 -10.50 16.54 -0.28
CA ALA A 49 -10.97 15.20 -0.57
C ALA A 49 -11.02 14.33 0.70
N ALA A 50 -10.01 14.43 1.56
CA ALA A 50 -9.98 13.72 2.84
C ALA A 50 -11.17 14.13 3.75
N LEU A 51 -11.47 15.42 3.84
CA LEU A 51 -12.65 15.90 4.59
C LEU A 51 -13.94 15.30 4.04
N GLY A 52 -14.10 15.21 2.70
CA GLY A 52 -15.26 14.58 2.08
C GLY A 52 -15.40 13.09 2.42
N PHE A 53 -14.29 12.35 2.52
CA PHE A 53 -14.33 10.96 2.99
C PHE A 53 -14.73 10.85 4.46
N PHE A 54 -14.23 11.73 5.32
CA PHE A 54 -14.66 11.76 6.73
C PHE A 54 -16.15 12.08 6.87
N GLU A 55 -16.69 13.04 6.10
CA GLU A 55 -18.13 13.33 6.07
C GLU A 55 -18.93 12.12 5.59
N LYS A 56 -18.51 11.45 4.52
CA LYS A 56 -19.15 10.23 4.01
C LYS A 56 -19.13 9.09 5.01
N ALA A 57 -18.07 9.01 5.83
CA ALA A 57 -17.96 8.07 6.94
C ALA A 57 -18.82 8.45 8.16
N GLY A 58 -19.55 9.58 8.12
CA GLY A 58 -20.43 10.04 9.19
C GLY A 58 -19.78 10.98 10.21
N CYS A 59 -18.56 11.43 9.97
CA CYS A 59 -17.92 12.44 10.80
C CYS A 59 -18.57 13.80 10.57
N LYS A 60 -18.59 14.63 11.62
CA LYS A 60 -19.00 16.04 11.49
C LYS A 60 -17.78 16.89 11.17
N VAL A 61 -17.88 17.69 10.10
CA VAL A 61 -16.86 18.65 9.69
C VAL A 61 -17.38 20.08 9.89
N GLU A 62 -16.59 20.92 10.56
CA GLU A 62 -16.88 22.34 10.75
C GLU A 62 -15.61 23.16 10.52
N ASN A 63 -15.71 24.23 9.74
CA ASN A 63 -14.60 25.13 9.43
C ASN A 63 -13.34 24.42 8.88
N GLY A 64 -13.54 23.39 8.04
CA GLY A 64 -12.47 22.62 7.45
C GLY A 64 -11.77 21.64 8.42
N LYS A 65 -12.43 21.30 9.52
CA LYS A 65 -11.90 20.33 10.50
C LYS A 65 -12.94 19.30 10.91
N VAL A 66 -12.50 18.08 11.12
CA VAL A 66 -13.28 17.02 11.77
C VAL A 66 -13.45 17.37 13.24
N VAL A 67 -14.71 17.47 13.70
CA VAL A 67 -15.05 17.89 15.08
C VAL A 67 -15.78 16.83 15.89
N SER A 68 -16.27 15.76 15.24
CA SER A 68 -16.80 14.57 15.91
C SER A 68 -16.64 13.33 15.02
N ASN A 69 -16.57 12.15 15.63
CA ASN A 69 -16.54 10.87 14.92
C ASN A 69 -17.97 10.27 14.77
N PRO A 70 -18.16 9.22 13.96
CA PRO A 70 -19.48 8.60 13.74
C PRO A 70 -20.16 8.05 15.01
N ALA A 71 -19.38 7.67 16.02
CA ALA A 71 -19.92 7.22 17.31
C ALA A 71 -20.47 8.36 18.17
N GLY A 72 -20.26 9.61 17.75
CA GLY A 72 -20.61 10.82 18.49
C GLY A 72 -19.60 11.14 19.60
N GLY A 73 -19.13 12.39 19.65
CA GLY A 73 -18.11 12.82 20.60
C GLY A 73 -16.71 12.88 19.99
N LYS A 74 -15.71 12.70 20.82
CA LYS A 74 -14.30 12.75 20.45
C LYS A 74 -13.56 11.54 21.02
N ASP A 75 -12.52 11.09 20.33
CA ASP A 75 -11.62 10.04 20.84
C ASP A 75 -10.78 10.56 22.02
N THR A 76 -10.40 11.85 21.96
CA THR A 76 -9.69 12.54 23.04
C THR A 76 -10.28 13.93 23.29
N ASP A 77 -9.85 14.61 24.36
CA ASP A 77 -10.27 15.98 24.66
C ASP A 77 -9.86 16.97 23.55
N ALA A 78 -8.75 16.67 22.84
CA ALA A 78 -8.18 17.53 21.81
C ALA A 78 -8.69 17.23 20.40
N TYR A 79 -8.88 15.93 20.07
CA TYR A 79 -9.17 15.50 18.71
C TYR A 79 -10.42 14.62 18.61
N ALA A 80 -11.16 14.82 17.52
CA ALA A 80 -12.31 13.98 17.20
C ALA A 80 -11.90 12.56 16.81
N ILE A 81 -10.73 12.44 16.15
CA ILE A 81 -10.12 11.18 15.73
C ILE A 81 -8.64 11.23 16.10
N GLU A 82 -8.18 10.20 16.79
CA GLU A 82 -6.78 9.94 17.08
C GLU A 82 -6.46 8.49 16.72
N ARG A 83 -5.39 8.25 15.97
CA ARG A 83 -4.93 6.91 15.58
C ARG A 83 -3.42 6.84 15.68
N GLU A 84 -2.90 5.64 15.87
CA GLU A 84 -1.47 5.37 15.91
C GLU A 84 -1.03 4.54 14.69
N ALA A 85 0.07 4.97 14.05
CA ALA A 85 0.73 4.22 13.00
C ALA A 85 2.08 3.69 13.48
N LEU A 86 2.23 2.38 13.49
CA LEU A 86 3.44 1.68 13.94
C LEU A 86 4.40 1.46 12.77
N ILE A 87 5.68 1.71 12.97
CA ILE A 87 6.74 1.48 11.99
C ILE A 87 7.78 0.52 12.57
N PRO A 88 8.08 -0.61 11.91
CA PRO A 88 9.05 -1.57 12.38
C PRO A 88 10.46 -1.19 11.93
N ALA A 89 11.03 -0.13 12.48
CA ALA A 89 12.38 0.30 12.16
C ALA A 89 13.34 0.12 13.36
N ASP A 90 14.11 1.12 13.72
CA ASP A 90 15.10 1.03 14.80
C ASP A 90 14.95 2.12 15.88
N GLY A 91 13.82 2.80 15.89
CA GLY A 91 13.48 3.85 16.84
C GLY A 91 14.21 5.18 16.62
N LYS A 92 14.90 5.35 15.47
CA LYS A 92 15.69 6.57 15.19
C LYS A 92 14.97 7.61 14.34
N GLY A 93 13.84 7.24 13.72
CA GLY A 93 13.04 8.14 12.91
C GLY A 93 13.61 8.43 11.52
N ASP A 94 14.57 7.65 11.04
CA ASP A 94 15.20 7.82 9.71
C ASP A 94 14.66 6.86 8.64
N HIS A 95 13.74 5.98 9.00
CA HIS A 95 13.09 5.09 8.05
C HIS A 95 12.20 5.88 7.06
N PRO A 96 12.19 5.57 5.75
CA PRO A 96 11.35 6.27 4.78
C PRO A 96 9.87 6.34 5.15
N SER A 97 9.31 5.26 5.69
CA SER A 97 7.91 5.24 6.14
C SER A 97 7.66 6.19 7.30
N PHE A 98 8.62 6.36 8.21
CA PHE A 98 8.51 7.34 9.31
C PHE A 98 8.41 8.77 8.75
N MET A 99 9.27 9.11 7.80
CA MET A 99 9.25 10.43 7.15
C MET A 99 7.92 10.71 6.45
N ILE A 100 7.43 9.72 5.69
CA ILE A 100 6.17 9.84 4.92
C ILE A 100 4.97 9.98 5.86
N LEU A 101 4.86 9.14 6.88
CA LEU A 101 3.75 9.18 7.84
C LEU A 101 3.82 10.43 8.73
N THR A 102 5.01 10.94 9.02
CA THR A 102 5.17 12.23 9.73
C THR A 102 4.62 13.39 8.90
N GLU A 103 4.83 13.41 7.59
CA GLU A 103 4.23 14.43 6.72
C GLU A 103 2.71 14.24 6.58
N ALA A 104 2.23 12.99 6.53
CA ALA A 104 0.79 12.69 6.56
C ALA A 104 0.15 13.14 7.88
N SER A 105 0.81 12.92 9.03
CA SER A 105 0.37 13.41 10.34
C SER A 105 0.20 14.92 10.36
N LYS A 106 1.19 15.68 9.87
CA LYS A 106 1.10 17.15 9.76
C LYS A 106 -0.04 17.61 8.86
N ALA A 107 -0.33 16.86 7.80
CA ALA A 107 -1.43 17.14 6.89
C ALA A 107 -2.79 16.90 7.57
N LEU A 108 -2.95 15.75 8.24
CA LEU A 108 -4.15 15.36 8.96
C LEU A 108 -4.46 16.31 10.12
N GLU A 109 -3.43 16.82 10.82
CA GLU A 109 -3.59 17.79 11.91
C GLU A 109 -4.26 19.08 11.45
N LYS A 110 -4.01 19.53 10.21
CA LYS A 110 -4.68 20.71 9.63
C LYS A 110 -6.19 20.53 9.55
N ILE A 111 -6.65 19.33 9.34
CA ILE A 111 -8.08 18.98 9.22
C ILE A 111 -8.66 18.39 10.51
N GLY A 112 -7.94 18.47 11.64
CA GLY A 112 -8.44 18.09 12.96
C GLY A 112 -8.41 16.60 13.27
N VAL A 113 -7.56 15.84 12.56
CA VAL A 113 -7.27 14.41 12.82
C VAL A 113 -5.85 14.27 13.31
N HIS A 114 -5.65 13.55 14.40
CA HIS A 114 -4.32 13.30 14.98
C HIS A 114 -3.83 11.91 14.62
N LEU A 115 -2.69 11.85 13.96
CA LEU A 115 -1.99 10.62 13.65
C LEU A 115 -0.66 10.58 14.41
N ILE A 116 -0.56 9.72 15.40
CA ILE A 116 0.66 9.43 16.13
C ILE A 116 1.51 8.50 15.27
N VAL A 117 2.78 8.83 15.09
CA VAL A 117 3.72 8.00 14.31
C VAL A 117 4.77 7.45 15.24
N THR A 118 4.73 6.15 15.47
CA THR A 118 5.62 5.46 16.42
C THR A 118 6.62 4.59 15.67
N ASP A 119 7.90 4.95 15.77
CA ASP A 119 9.01 4.14 15.25
C ASP A 119 9.44 3.15 16.32
N LEU A 120 9.08 1.87 16.13
CA LEU A 120 9.39 0.80 17.07
C LEU A 120 10.87 0.46 17.03
N SER A 121 11.50 0.36 18.20
CA SER A 121 12.90 -0.06 18.34
C SER A 121 13.12 -1.56 18.07
N ASP A 122 12.06 -2.36 18.15
CA ASP A 122 12.06 -3.80 17.91
C ASP A 122 10.89 -4.17 16.99
N SER A 123 11.21 -4.67 15.80
CA SER A 123 10.21 -5.09 14.80
C SER A 123 9.33 -6.26 15.27
N THR A 124 9.75 -7.05 16.26
CA THR A 124 8.94 -8.12 16.83
C THR A 124 7.67 -7.57 17.47
N GLN A 125 7.77 -6.40 18.11
CA GLN A 125 6.62 -5.74 18.73
C GLN A 125 5.50 -5.41 17.73
N LEU A 126 5.85 -5.10 16.49
CA LEU A 126 4.84 -4.85 15.45
C LEU A 126 3.96 -6.08 15.25
N TRP A 127 4.59 -7.23 15.04
CA TRP A 127 3.87 -8.45 14.74
C TRP A 127 3.03 -8.93 15.92
N ASP A 128 3.57 -8.82 17.14
CA ASP A 128 2.84 -9.13 18.37
C ASP A 128 1.58 -8.25 18.51
N THR A 129 1.71 -6.95 18.17
CA THR A 129 0.60 -5.98 18.26
C THR A 129 -0.46 -6.25 17.19
N ILE A 130 -0.04 -6.51 15.95
CA ILE A 130 -0.97 -6.89 14.85
C ILE A 130 -1.67 -8.20 15.19
N GLU A 131 -0.91 -9.18 15.69
CA GLU A 131 -1.47 -10.49 16.06
C GLU A 131 -2.45 -10.44 17.24
N ALA A 132 -2.29 -9.46 18.10
CA ALA A 132 -3.21 -9.20 19.22
C ALA A 132 -4.43 -8.34 18.83
N ASP A 133 -4.55 -7.93 17.55
CA ASP A 133 -5.59 -7.02 17.06
C ASP A 133 -5.61 -5.67 17.83
N GLN A 134 -4.41 -5.12 18.04
CA GLN A 134 -4.21 -3.89 18.82
C GLN A 134 -3.55 -2.76 18.00
N ALA A 135 -3.27 -2.98 16.72
CA ALA A 135 -2.68 -1.98 15.84
C ALA A 135 -3.79 -1.21 15.09
N ASP A 136 -3.86 0.11 15.25
CA ASP A 136 -4.74 0.93 14.42
C ASP A 136 -4.25 0.94 12.96
N MET A 137 -2.97 1.25 12.77
CA MET A 137 -2.30 1.35 11.48
C MET A 137 -0.86 0.86 11.61
N PHE A 138 -0.29 0.37 10.54
CA PHE A 138 1.12 -0.02 10.53
C PHE A 138 1.75 0.12 9.14
N ALA A 139 3.07 0.31 9.11
CA ALA A 139 3.85 0.24 7.89
C ALA A 139 4.54 -1.12 7.81
N ALA A 140 4.37 -1.82 6.70
CA ALA A 140 5.03 -3.09 6.44
C ALA A 140 5.44 -3.19 4.95
N ALA A 141 6.15 -4.24 4.59
CA ALA A 141 6.54 -4.49 3.22
C ALA A 141 6.27 -5.94 2.85
N TRP A 142 5.64 -6.13 1.70
CA TRP A 142 5.46 -7.43 1.09
C TRP A 142 6.59 -7.73 0.10
N SER A 143 7.06 -8.97 0.10
CA SER A 143 7.90 -9.47 -0.98
C SER A 143 7.01 -9.93 -2.12
N ALA A 144 7.26 -9.39 -3.32
CA ALA A 144 6.51 -9.81 -4.49
C ALA A 144 6.80 -11.27 -4.87
N THR A 145 5.80 -11.95 -5.41
CA THR A 145 5.90 -13.29 -6.00
C THR A 145 5.78 -13.21 -7.52
N VAL A 146 6.28 -14.21 -8.23
CA VAL A 146 6.17 -14.27 -9.71
C VAL A 146 4.72 -14.33 -10.15
N ASP A 147 3.91 -15.14 -9.48
CA ASP A 147 2.47 -15.17 -9.68
C ASP A 147 1.80 -14.13 -8.76
N PRO A 148 0.98 -13.22 -9.29
CA PRO A 148 0.31 -12.19 -8.52
C PRO A 148 -0.94 -12.71 -7.80
N ASP A 149 -0.92 -13.93 -7.33
CA ASP A 149 -2.04 -14.56 -6.61
C ASP A 149 -2.33 -13.81 -5.31
N MET A 150 -3.57 -13.37 -5.18
CA MET A 150 -4.05 -12.55 -4.05
C MET A 150 -4.72 -13.37 -2.95
N TYR A 151 -4.78 -14.70 -3.11
CA TYR A 151 -5.52 -15.58 -2.21
C TYR A 151 -5.02 -15.52 -0.77
N GLN A 152 -3.69 -15.60 -0.57
CA GLN A 152 -3.11 -15.62 0.77
C GLN A 152 -3.42 -14.35 1.57
N ILE A 153 -3.43 -13.21 0.88
CA ILE A 153 -3.48 -11.89 1.54
C ILE A 153 -4.92 -11.42 1.70
N TYR A 154 -5.76 -11.54 0.66
CA TYR A 154 -7.05 -10.86 0.63
C TYR A 154 -8.27 -11.79 0.61
N PHE A 155 -8.11 -13.11 0.44
CA PHE A 155 -9.25 -14.01 0.49
C PHE A 155 -9.74 -14.18 1.94
N SER A 156 -11.00 -13.82 2.22
CA SER A 156 -11.53 -13.80 3.59
C SER A 156 -11.63 -15.19 4.26
N GLY A 157 -11.57 -16.28 3.47
CA GLY A 157 -11.46 -17.64 4.01
C GLY A 157 -10.05 -18.01 4.50
N MET A 158 -9.06 -17.13 4.33
CA MET A 158 -7.67 -17.27 4.80
C MET A 158 -7.36 -16.25 5.90
N ASP A 159 -8.31 -16.01 6.78
CA ASP A 159 -8.18 -15.10 7.92
C ASP A 159 -7.36 -15.67 9.07
N GLY A 160 -7.24 -16.99 9.14
CA GLY A 160 -6.58 -17.68 10.25
C GLY A 160 -5.06 -17.77 10.10
N LYS A 161 -4.32 -17.32 11.11
CA LYS A 161 -2.86 -17.48 11.24
C LYS A 161 -2.39 -18.93 11.04
N ALA A 162 -3.15 -19.90 11.56
CA ALA A 162 -2.85 -21.33 11.43
C ALA A 162 -2.97 -21.86 9.99
N ALA A 163 -3.73 -21.20 9.13
CA ALA A 163 -3.88 -21.56 7.73
C ALA A 163 -2.85 -20.89 6.81
N GLY A 164 -1.95 -20.06 7.37
CA GLY A 164 -0.94 -19.30 6.62
C GLY A 164 -1.52 -18.15 5.81
N GLY A 165 -2.77 -17.75 6.07
CA GLY A 165 -3.39 -16.58 5.49
C GLY A 165 -2.99 -15.29 6.23
N SER A 166 -3.11 -14.16 5.55
CA SER A 166 -2.76 -12.85 6.07
C SER A 166 -3.94 -11.87 6.06
N ASN A 167 -5.14 -12.33 5.72
CA ASN A 167 -6.34 -11.49 5.66
C ASN A 167 -6.66 -10.84 7.02
N TYR A 168 -6.31 -11.47 8.13
CA TYR A 168 -6.48 -10.92 9.48
C TYR A 168 -5.77 -9.56 9.70
N MET A 169 -4.82 -9.20 8.84
CA MET A 169 -4.15 -7.89 8.89
C MET A 169 -5.00 -6.77 8.28
N TYR A 170 -5.98 -7.12 7.45
CA TYR A 170 -6.78 -6.18 6.66
C TYR A 170 -8.27 -6.28 6.96
N ASP A 171 -8.72 -7.42 7.48
CA ASP A 171 -10.12 -7.76 7.79
C ASP A 171 -11.09 -7.47 6.63
N ILE A 172 -10.59 -7.63 5.39
CA ILE A 172 -11.41 -7.44 4.20
C ILE A 172 -12.30 -8.66 4.00
N ASN A 173 -13.61 -8.44 3.94
CA ASN A 173 -14.59 -9.50 3.70
C ASN A 173 -15.56 -9.08 2.59
N ASP A 174 -15.17 -9.38 1.35
CA ASP A 174 -15.90 -9.02 0.15
C ASP A 174 -16.15 -10.26 -0.71
N ALA A 175 -17.43 -10.56 -0.97
CA ALA A 175 -17.83 -11.75 -1.71
C ALA A 175 -17.43 -11.69 -3.20
N GLU A 176 -17.43 -10.50 -3.80
CA GLU A 176 -17.01 -10.32 -5.20
C GLU A 176 -15.50 -10.47 -5.32
N LEU A 177 -14.73 -9.87 -4.41
CA LEU A 177 -13.27 -10.06 -4.35
C LEU A 177 -12.91 -11.54 -4.18
N ASN A 178 -13.55 -12.23 -3.25
CA ASN A 178 -13.35 -13.67 -3.05
C ASN A 178 -13.60 -14.48 -4.32
N LYS A 179 -14.70 -14.17 -5.02
CA LYS A 179 -15.05 -14.85 -6.27
C LYS A 179 -14.00 -14.60 -7.35
N LEU A 180 -13.60 -13.34 -7.55
CA LEU A 180 -12.59 -12.95 -8.56
C LEU A 180 -11.23 -13.63 -8.31
N ILE A 181 -10.80 -13.70 -7.05
CA ILE A 181 -9.58 -14.42 -6.66
C ILE A 181 -9.66 -15.89 -7.05
N LEU A 182 -10.77 -16.57 -6.72
CA LEU A 182 -10.95 -17.98 -7.05
C LEU A 182 -11.06 -18.22 -8.55
N ASP A 183 -11.75 -17.36 -9.29
CA ASP A 183 -11.87 -17.43 -10.74
C ASP A 183 -10.50 -17.28 -11.43
N ALA A 184 -9.66 -16.33 -10.93
CA ALA A 184 -8.30 -16.16 -11.42
C ALA A 184 -7.44 -17.40 -11.20
N ARG A 185 -7.55 -18.03 -10.03
CA ARG A 185 -6.80 -19.27 -9.70
C ARG A 185 -7.25 -20.48 -10.52
N ALA A 186 -8.51 -20.51 -10.93
CA ALA A 186 -9.08 -21.63 -11.70
C ALA A 186 -8.69 -21.62 -13.19
N SER A 187 -8.05 -20.55 -13.68
CA SER A 187 -7.71 -20.38 -15.10
C SER A 187 -6.21 -20.45 -15.35
N LEU A 188 -5.81 -21.01 -16.49
CA LEU A 188 -4.45 -20.95 -17.05
C LEU A 188 -4.29 -19.82 -18.10
N ASP A 189 -5.39 -19.18 -18.50
CA ASP A 189 -5.35 -18.05 -19.43
C ASP A 189 -4.87 -16.79 -18.72
N GLN A 190 -3.64 -16.38 -19.02
CA GLN A 190 -3.01 -15.21 -18.39
C GLN A 190 -3.80 -13.91 -18.67
N SER A 191 -4.41 -13.76 -19.82
CA SER A 191 -5.19 -12.55 -20.18
C SER A 191 -6.46 -12.48 -19.34
N TYR A 192 -7.15 -13.61 -19.17
CA TYR A 192 -8.29 -13.72 -18.27
C TYR A 192 -7.90 -13.42 -16.82
N ARG A 193 -6.84 -14.07 -16.33
CA ARG A 193 -6.34 -13.85 -14.96
C ARG A 193 -5.96 -12.38 -14.72
N LYS A 194 -5.31 -11.74 -15.70
CA LYS A 194 -4.98 -10.31 -15.63
C LYS A 194 -6.21 -9.44 -15.44
N THR A 195 -7.29 -9.75 -16.15
CA THR A 195 -8.56 -9.03 -16.00
C THR A 195 -9.16 -9.21 -14.62
N MET A 196 -9.15 -10.45 -14.10
CA MET A 196 -9.66 -10.74 -12.75
C MET A 196 -8.83 -10.03 -11.66
N TYR A 197 -7.50 -10.11 -11.73
CA TYR A 197 -6.64 -9.45 -10.74
C TYR A 197 -6.76 -7.92 -10.79
N ARG A 198 -7.00 -7.33 -11.94
CA ARG A 198 -7.28 -5.89 -12.02
C ARG A 198 -8.58 -5.52 -11.31
N ALA A 199 -9.64 -6.29 -11.53
CA ALA A 199 -10.88 -6.09 -10.80
C ALA A 199 -10.70 -6.28 -9.28
N CYS A 200 -9.88 -7.26 -8.85
CA CYS A 200 -9.50 -7.39 -7.44
C CYS A 200 -8.81 -6.13 -6.90
N LEU A 201 -7.86 -5.57 -7.65
CA LEU A 201 -7.14 -4.36 -7.24
C LEU A 201 -8.05 -3.15 -7.10
N ASP A 202 -9.05 -3.01 -7.97
CA ASP A 202 -10.03 -1.93 -7.87
C ASP A 202 -10.86 -2.05 -6.57
N ILE A 203 -11.30 -3.26 -6.21
CA ILE A 203 -12.01 -3.52 -4.96
C ILE A 203 -11.10 -3.25 -3.74
N ILE A 204 -9.85 -3.74 -3.76
CA ILE A 204 -8.91 -3.55 -2.64
C ILE A 204 -8.60 -2.06 -2.42
N VAL A 205 -8.45 -1.28 -3.50
CA VAL A 205 -8.27 0.18 -3.42
C VAL A 205 -9.52 0.86 -2.87
N ASP A 206 -10.72 0.40 -3.23
CA ASP A 206 -11.98 0.95 -2.72
C ASP A 206 -12.18 0.68 -1.22
N TRP A 207 -11.75 -0.48 -0.76
CA TRP A 207 -11.70 -0.79 0.69
C TRP A 207 -10.66 0.03 1.45
N ALA A 208 -9.66 0.57 0.78
CA ALA A 208 -8.57 1.38 1.34
C ALA A 208 -7.83 0.74 2.52
N VAL A 209 -7.75 -0.58 2.56
CA VAL A 209 -7.07 -1.34 3.63
C VAL A 209 -5.55 -1.31 3.51
N GLU A 210 -5.04 -0.95 2.35
CA GLU A 210 -3.60 -0.83 2.08
C GLU A 210 -3.32 0.37 1.17
N VAL A 211 -2.41 1.24 1.61
CA VAL A 211 -1.95 2.39 0.81
C VAL A 211 -0.50 2.14 0.35
N PRO A 212 -0.27 1.77 -0.91
CA PRO A 212 1.07 1.54 -1.43
C PRO A 212 1.87 2.83 -1.51
N VAL A 213 2.94 2.94 -0.75
CA VAL A 213 3.72 4.18 -0.61
C VAL A 213 4.90 4.22 -1.58
N TYR A 214 5.75 3.17 -1.57
CA TYR A 214 6.88 3.06 -2.49
C TYR A 214 7.24 1.59 -2.75
N GLN A 215 7.93 1.37 -3.85
CA GLN A 215 8.54 0.09 -4.17
C GLN A 215 10.05 0.25 -4.12
N ARG A 216 10.73 -0.64 -3.37
CA ARG A 216 12.18 -0.66 -3.27
C ARG A 216 12.79 -1.06 -4.61
N GLN A 217 13.86 -0.37 -4.99
CA GLN A 217 14.75 -0.79 -6.06
C GLN A 217 16.01 -1.41 -5.45
N ASN A 218 16.36 -2.60 -5.91
CA ASN A 218 17.60 -3.25 -5.54
C ASN A 218 18.69 -2.86 -6.54
N ALA A 219 19.88 -2.55 -6.04
CA ALA A 219 21.05 -2.29 -6.86
C ALA A 219 22.10 -3.39 -6.64
N VAL A 220 22.71 -3.83 -7.72
CA VAL A 220 23.87 -4.72 -7.68
C VAL A 220 25.06 -3.94 -8.19
N ILE A 221 26.15 -3.91 -7.40
CA ILE A 221 27.35 -3.14 -7.72
C ILE A 221 28.46 -4.11 -8.08
N PHE A 222 29.03 -3.93 -9.26
CA PHE A 222 30.15 -4.72 -9.77
C PHE A 222 31.41 -3.87 -9.88
N SER A 223 32.59 -4.50 -9.70
CA SER A 223 33.87 -3.91 -10.08
C SER A 223 34.06 -4.10 -11.57
N THR A 224 33.93 -3.06 -12.36
CA THR A 224 34.12 -3.08 -13.82
C THR A 224 35.58 -3.35 -14.23
N GLU A 225 36.53 -3.21 -13.31
CA GLU A 225 37.92 -3.59 -13.53
C GLU A 225 38.14 -5.11 -13.45
N ARG A 226 37.29 -5.82 -12.70
CA ARG A 226 37.41 -7.24 -12.41
C ARG A 226 36.42 -8.10 -13.15
N VAL A 227 35.25 -7.58 -13.42
CA VAL A 227 34.15 -8.32 -14.03
C VAL A 227 33.95 -7.86 -15.46
N ASN A 228 33.94 -8.79 -16.38
CA ASN A 228 33.54 -8.54 -17.75
C ASN A 228 32.02 -8.32 -17.80
N MET A 229 31.62 -7.06 -17.87
CA MET A 229 30.21 -6.68 -17.80
C MET A 229 29.37 -7.18 -18.96
N ASP A 230 29.99 -7.51 -20.11
CA ASP A 230 29.29 -8.08 -21.26
C ASP A 230 28.82 -9.53 -21.03
N THR A 231 29.35 -10.17 -19.98
CA THR A 231 28.96 -11.54 -19.57
C THR A 231 27.97 -11.60 -18.43
N VAL A 232 27.61 -10.44 -17.85
CA VAL A 232 26.56 -10.34 -16.83
C VAL A 232 25.20 -10.27 -17.52
N THR A 233 24.26 -11.12 -17.11
CA THR A 233 22.90 -11.09 -17.68
C THR A 233 22.27 -9.69 -17.58
N PRO A 234 21.69 -9.15 -18.66
CA PRO A 234 20.97 -7.89 -18.63
C PRO A 234 19.58 -8.00 -18.01
N ASP A 235 19.07 -9.21 -17.83
CA ASP A 235 17.69 -9.49 -17.46
C ASP A 235 17.48 -9.57 -15.93
N ILE A 236 18.23 -8.78 -15.16
CA ILE A 236 18.12 -8.76 -13.70
C ILE A 236 16.76 -8.17 -13.30
N THR A 237 15.98 -8.97 -12.57
CA THR A 237 14.68 -8.61 -12.02
C THR A 237 14.62 -8.92 -10.52
N THR A 238 13.49 -8.64 -9.88
CA THR A 238 13.24 -9.05 -8.49
C THR A 238 13.30 -10.58 -8.31
N PHE A 239 12.99 -11.34 -9.36
CA PHE A 239 12.89 -12.80 -9.33
C PHE A 239 14.06 -13.52 -10.01
N TYR A 240 14.85 -12.80 -10.78
CA TYR A 240 15.98 -13.32 -11.54
C TYR A 240 17.21 -12.44 -11.28
N GLY A 241 18.05 -12.90 -10.36
CA GLY A 241 19.25 -12.17 -9.97
C GLY A 241 20.46 -12.51 -10.85
N TRP A 242 21.51 -11.71 -10.75
CA TRP A 242 22.77 -11.95 -11.46
C TRP A 242 23.39 -13.32 -11.13
N LEU A 243 23.12 -13.86 -9.94
CA LEU A 243 23.56 -15.20 -9.53
C LEU A 243 22.89 -16.33 -10.32
N SER A 244 21.74 -16.07 -10.95
CA SER A 244 21.01 -17.09 -11.71
C SER A 244 21.80 -17.59 -12.91
N GLU A 245 22.75 -16.79 -13.42
CA GLU A 245 23.65 -17.11 -14.54
C GLU A 245 25.13 -16.94 -14.16
N ILE A 246 25.47 -17.13 -12.89
CA ILE A 246 26.84 -16.92 -12.40
C ILE A 246 27.89 -17.68 -13.18
N GLN A 247 27.53 -18.85 -13.73
CA GLN A 247 28.40 -19.67 -14.56
C GLN A 247 28.82 -18.99 -15.86
N ASN A 248 28.10 -17.96 -16.31
CA ASN A 248 28.38 -17.21 -17.54
C ASN A 248 29.26 -15.98 -17.27
N VAL A 249 29.43 -15.59 -16.00
CA VAL A 249 30.17 -14.39 -15.64
C VAL A 249 31.68 -14.66 -15.71
N GLU A 250 32.36 -13.86 -16.49
CA GLU A 250 33.82 -13.93 -16.67
C GLU A 250 34.53 -12.78 -15.94
N LEU A 251 35.76 -13.03 -15.54
CA LEU A 251 36.66 -12.01 -15.02
C LEU A 251 37.50 -11.43 -16.16
N ASN A 252 37.82 -10.13 -16.09
CA ASN A 252 38.75 -9.46 -17.00
C ASN A 252 40.19 -9.95 -16.78
#